data_a23c5ae8ba918dcb7b4e9f242f8caea3
#
_entry.id   a23c5ae8ba918dcb7b4e9f242f8caea3
#
_cell.length_a   1.000
_cell.length_b   1.000
_cell.length_c   1.000
_cell.angle_alpha   90.00
_cell.angle_beta   90.00
_cell.angle_gamma   90.00
#
_symmetry.space_group_name_H-M   'P 1'
#
loop_
_entity.id
_entity.type
_entity.pdbx_description
1 polymer ?
#
loop_
_entity_poly.entity_id
_entity_poly.type
_entity_poly.pdbx_seq_one_letter_code
_entity_poly.pdbx_strand_id
1 'polypeptide(L)'
;MSSAARRLLIGGTAAAAAAAAVGVGAVRLGQPPPPLPSAPWADPDAPLPSRREQMRSLRAGKEFDVLVIGGGATGVGAALDAATRGLSVALVEGEDFASGTSSRSTKLVHGGVRYLEKAVFQLDYGQLKLVFEALHERKTLLRNAPHLADALPIATPCYRLWEVPYYWAGMKAYDAVAGLGSLTPSRFRNAADSLAAFPTLARRRSDDGAELKGTIVYSDGQFDDARLAVSLACTAAHAGAVVGNYVRVDELLKDPSTGKVIGARCRDAIDGGRAFDVRAKVVLNATGPFTDGVRRMSRSDRETIMTPAGGAHVTLPGYFAPSSCGLIVPKTKDGRVVFMLPWLGSVIAGTTDTLAPVTVRPRATEEEVDFILDALSPYLSVPATRRDVVSAWSGIRPLAADPSQSGTENLSRDHVVVNEGDGMITATGGKWTTYRLMAEHAVDAVIAVGGEEMTSRASACRTDDIAVVGAHGFRRDLPAVLLSRARARRSDEKIRRRRRRRGFFKTSPPDAAIVDEAAASHLARAYGDRAASVMALAESDARLAERLAPGFPHVAAEVVHAARREYCQTTCDFLARRSRLAFLDVDAAEAAIPAVTATLARELGWGRRRIARETREARRFLQTFRV
;
A
#
# COMPACT_ATOMS: atom_id res chain seq x y z
N MET A 1 -22.71 -37.32 22.49
CA MET A 1 -21.58 -36.38 22.29
C MET A 1 -22.09 -35.19 21.49
N SER A 2 -22.00 -33.98 22.04
CA SER A 2 -22.48 -32.76 21.39
C SER A 2 -21.63 -32.43 20.14
N SER A 3 -22.21 -31.71 19.18
CA SER A 3 -21.52 -31.28 17.92
C SER A 3 -20.21 -30.51 18.21
N ALA A 4 -20.09 -29.89 19.37
CA ALA A 4 -18.88 -29.20 19.83
C ALA A 4 -17.75 -30.17 20.19
N ALA A 5 -18.04 -31.32 20.81
CA ALA A 5 -17.03 -32.32 21.15
C ALA A 5 -16.48 -33.05 19.90
N ARG A 6 -17.33 -33.25 18.88
CA ARG A 6 -16.86 -33.77 17.58
C ARG A 6 -15.94 -32.79 16.86
N ARG A 7 -16.21 -31.49 16.93
CA ARG A 7 -15.33 -30.45 16.34
C ARG A 7 -13.99 -30.35 17.03
N LEU A 8 -13.90 -30.56 18.34
CA LEU A 8 -12.64 -30.55 19.10
C LEU A 8 -11.74 -31.77 18.80
N LEU A 9 -12.33 -32.95 18.61
CA LEU A 9 -11.57 -34.17 18.25
C LEU A 9 -11.05 -34.13 16.83
N ILE A 10 -11.82 -33.61 15.87
CA ILE A 10 -11.41 -33.45 14.47
C ILE A 10 -10.35 -32.37 14.33
N GLY A 11 -10.43 -31.27 15.13
CA GLY A 11 -9.42 -30.22 15.14
C GLY A 11 -8.04 -30.68 15.63
N GLY A 12 -7.98 -31.57 16.62
CA GLY A 12 -6.74 -32.12 17.14
C GLY A 12 -6.00 -33.05 16.17
N THR A 13 -6.76 -33.88 15.46
CA THR A 13 -6.21 -34.82 14.47
C THR A 13 -5.81 -34.12 13.15
N ALA A 14 -6.53 -33.08 12.75
CA ALA A 14 -6.20 -32.28 11.56
C ALA A 14 -4.94 -31.41 11.78
N ALA A 15 -4.76 -30.88 12.99
CA ALA A 15 -3.51 -30.15 13.34
C ALA A 15 -2.28 -31.08 13.35
N ALA A 16 -2.45 -32.33 13.80
CA ALA A 16 -1.40 -33.34 13.75
C ALA A 16 -1.10 -33.81 12.30
N ALA A 17 -2.11 -33.93 11.46
CA ALA A 17 -1.95 -34.27 10.04
C ALA A 17 -1.30 -33.12 9.23
N ALA A 18 -1.63 -31.85 9.53
CA ALA A 18 -0.97 -30.69 8.92
C ALA A 18 0.50 -30.60 9.34
N ALA A 19 0.83 -30.92 10.59
CA ALA A 19 2.22 -30.99 11.07
C ALA A 19 3.01 -32.15 10.42
N ALA A 20 2.36 -33.27 10.12
CA ALA A 20 2.99 -34.42 9.46
C ALA A 20 3.21 -34.19 7.94
N ALA A 21 2.36 -33.41 7.28
CA ALA A 21 2.52 -33.05 5.87
C ALA A 21 3.62 -32.02 5.63
N VAL A 22 4.09 -31.30 6.65
CA VAL A 22 5.21 -30.35 6.60
C VAL A 22 6.59 -31.04 6.74
N GLY A 23 6.60 -32.29 7.10
CA GLY A 23 7.84 -33.06 7.20
C GLY A 23 8.27 -33.64 5.87
N VAL A 24 8.96 -32.94 5.01
CA VAL A 24 10.05 -33.34 4.12
C VAL A 24 10.23 -32.25 3.04
N GLY A 25 10.77 -31.16 3.43
CA GLY A 25 11.60 -30.33 2.57
C GLY A 25 12.80 -29.96 3.42
N ALA A 26 13.89 -30.69 3.32
CA ALA A 26 15.14 -30.30 3.94
C ALA A 26 15.50 -28.91 3.41
N VAL A 27 15.12 -27.89 4.18
CA VAL A 27 15.57 -26.52 3.95
C VAL A 27 17.08 -26.54 4.12
N ARG A 28 17.81 -26.56 3.02
CA ARG A 28 19.22 -26.17 3.03
C ARG A 28 19.25 -24.83 3.74
N LEU A 29 19.89 -24.76 4.87
CA LEU A 29 20.34 -23.52 5.50
C LEU A 29 21.28 -22.87 4.48
N GLY A 30 20.71 -22.15 3.53
CA GLY A 30 21.46 -21.41 2.54
C GLY A 30 22.21 -20.30 3.24
N GLN A 31 23.44 -20.08 2.83
CA GLN A 31 24.17 -18.85 3.10
C GLN A 31 23.25 -17.65 2.81
N PRO A 32 23.38 -16.54 3.56
CA PRO A 32 22.64 -15.32 3.22
C PRO A 32 22.87 -15.03 1.74
N PRO A 33 21.82 -14.65 0.98
CA PRO A 33 21.97 -14.35 -0.44
C PRO A 33 23.07 -13.32 -0.62
N PRO A 34 23.92 -13.44 -1.67
CA PRO A 34 24.96 -12.47 -1.92
C PRO A 34 24.34 -11.07 -2.00
N PRO A 35 25.01 -10.03 -1.48
CA PRO A 35 24.52 -8.66 -1.57
C PRO A 35 24.19 -8.38 -3.04
N LEU A 36 23.01 -7.81 -3.28
CA LEU A 36 22.59 -7.39 -4.63
C LEU A 36 23.70 -6.51 -5.22
N PRO A 37 24.06 -6.69 -6.50
CA PRO A 37 24.95 -5.75 -7.18
C PRO A 37 24.34 -4.35 -6.96
N SER A 38 25.20 -3.34 -6.75
CA SER A 38 24.79 -1.98 -6.37
C SER A 38 23.70 -1.47 -7.32
N ALA A 39 22.44 -1.59 -6.87
CA ALA A 39 21.31 -1.11 -7.65
C ALA A 39 21.44 0.42 -7.78
N PRO A 40 21.19 1.04 -8.93
CA PRO A 40 21.30 2.49 -9.10
C PRO A 40 20.53 3.29 -8.04
N TRP A 41 19.42 2.74 -7.55
CA TRP A 41 18.60 3.34 -6.49
C TRP A 41 19.09 3.07 -5.07
N ALA A 42 20.18 2.34 -4.88
CA ALA A 42 20.82 2.19 -3.56
C ALA A 42 21.50 3.49 -3.11
N ASP A 43 21.93 4.34 -4.04
CA ASP A 43 22.41 5.68 -3.73
C ASP A 43 21.23 6.61 -3.43
N PRO A 44 21.13 7.18 -2.19
CA PRO A 44 20.08 8.14 -1.84
C PRO A 44 20.01 9.37 -2.72
N ASP A 45 21.11 9.78 -3.30
CA ASP A 45 21.23 10.98 -4.12
C ASP A 45 21.14 10.70 -5.63
N ALA A 46 21.04 9.42 -6.04
CA ALA A 46 20.92 9.05 -7.44
C ALA A 46 19.80 9.85 -8.14
N PRO A 47 20.07 10.46 -9.30
CA PRO A 47 19.06 11.25 -10.01
C PRO A 47 17.93 10.35 -10.52
N LEU A 48 16.69 10.72 -10.24
CA LEU A 48 15.52 10.13 -10.87
C LEU A 48 15.19 10.91 -12.13
N PRO A 49 14.94 10.26 -13.31
CA PRO A 49 14.48 10.96 -14.49
C PRO A 49 13.23 11.79 -14.19
N SER A 50 13.25 13.07 -14.52
CA SER A 50 12.12 13.97 -14.29
C SER A 50 10.89 13.54 -15.09
N ARG A 51 9.68 13.92 -14.64
CA ARG A 51 8.45 13.66 -15.43
C ARG A 51 8.56 14.19 -16.87
N ARG A 52 9.23 15.32 -17.08
CA ARG A 52 9.46 15.89 -18.41
C ARG A 52 10.30 14.97 -19.31
N GLU A 53 11.33 14.34 -18.75
CA GLU A 53 12.16 13.36 -19.47
C GLU A 53 11.37 12.09 -19.75
N GLN A 54 10.61 11.59 -18.78
CA GLN A 54 9.73 10.45 -18.97
C GLN A 54 8.71 10.70 -20.09
N MET A 55 8.04 11.85 -20.08
CA MET A 55 7.08 12.22 -21.13
C MET A 55 7.73 12.38 -22.50
N ARG A 56 8.99 12.86 -22.57
CA ARG A 56 9.75 12.91 -23.81
C ARG A 56 10.02 11.50 -24.35
N SER A 57 10.40 10.58 -23.47
CA SER A 57 10.67 9.18 -23.83
C SER A 57 9.40 8.45 -24.30
N LEU A 58 8.24 8.67 -23.65
CA LEU A 58 6.97 8.11 -24.10
C LEU A 58 6.54 8.62 -25.49
N ARG A 59 6.86 9.88 -25.82
CA ARG A 59 6.52 10.53 -27.08
C ARG A 59 7.57 10.30 -28.20
N ALA A 60 8.67 9.61 -27.92
CA ALA A 60 9.77 9.46 -28.86
C ALA A 60 9.50 8.51 -30.04
N GLY A 61 8.35 7.84 -30.07
CA GLY A 61 8.00 6.88 -31.13
C GLY A 61 8.78 5.56 -31.09
N LYS A 62 9.58 5.33 -30.04
CA LYS A 62 10.26 4.06 -29.80
C LYS A 62 9.24 2.97 -29.44
N GLU A 63 9.41 1.78 -30.00
CA GLU A 63 8.67 0.60 -29.58
C GLU A 63 9.26 0.02 -28.29
N PHE A 64 8.39 -0.24 -27.31
CA PHE A 64 8.74 -0.93 -26.07
C PHE A 64 8.49 -2.44 -26.18
N ASP A 65 9.15 -3.24 -25.35
CA ASP A 65 8.80 -4.66 -25.25
C ASP A 65 7.43 -4.81 -24.60
N VAL A 66 7.16 -4.02 -23.55
CA VAL A 66 5.85 -4.02 -22.87
C VAL A 66 5.36 -2.62 -22.54
N LEU A 67 4.07 -2.37 -22.81
CA LEU A 67 3.33 -1.23 -22.30
C LEU A 67 2.42 -1.69 -21.17
N VAL A 68 2.67 -1.24 -19.96
CA VAL A 68 1.83 -1.47 -18.79
C VAL A 68 0.82 -0.33 -18.65
N ILE A 69 -0.47 -0.64 -18.65
CA ILE A 69 -1.57 0.31 -18.44
C ILE A 69 -2.09 0.15 -17.01
N GLY A 70 -1.95 1.19 -16.18
CA GLY A 70 -2.37 1.23 -14.78
C GLY A 70 -1.19 1.24 -13.80
N GLY A 71 -1.09 2.29 -12.99
CA GLY A 71 -0.04 2.52 -11.98
C GLY A 71 -0.45 2.10 -10.56
N GLY A 72 -1.31 1.09 -10.43
CA GLY A 72 -1.62 0.43 -9.16
C GLY A 72 -0.54 -0.59 -8.76
N ALA A 73 -0.76 -1.31 -7.64
CA ALA A 73 0.18 -2.28 -7.09
C ALA A 73 0.70 -3.29 -8.13
N THR A 74 -0.21 -3.88 -8.92
CA THR A 74 0.12 -4.85 -9.96
C THR A 74 0.96 -4.21 -11.06
N GLY A 75 0.53 -3.05 -11.57
CA GLY A 75 1.22 -2.42 -12.71
C GLY A 75 2.60 -1.86 -12.36
N VAL A 76 2.78 -1.21 -11.18
CA VAL A 76 4.12 -0.76 -10.76
C VAL A 76 5.03 -1.94 -10.42
N GLY A 77 4.48 -3.03 -9.87
CA GLY A 77 5.19 -4.28 -9.64
C GLY A 77 5.66 -4.90 -10.96
N ALA A 78 4.76 -5.01 -11.95
CA ALA A 78 5.08 -5.56 -13.28
C ALA A 78 6.09 -4.70 -14.03
N ALA A 79 6.00 -3.36 -13.93
CA ALA A 79 6.98 -2.47 -14.54
C ALA A 79 8.37 -2.63 -13.92
N LEU A 80 8.45 -2.83 -12.59
CA LEU A 80 9.71 -3.12 -11.91
C LEU A 80 10.26 -4.48 -12.32
N ASP A 81 9.42 -5.52 -12.29
CA ASP A 81 9.83 -6.88 -12.64
C ASP A 81 10.33 -6.95 -14.10
N ALA A 82 9.57 -6.46 -15.04
CA ALA A 82 9.96 -6.45 -16.45
C ALA A 82 11.26 -5.66 -16.70
N ALA A 83 11.42 -4.47 -16.09
CA ALA A 83 12.64 -3.67 -16.23
C ALA A 83 13.87 -4.39 -15.64
N THR A 84 13.72 -5.04 -14.49
CA THR A 84 14.84 -5.77 -13.85
C THR A 84 15.17 -7.09 -14.54
N ARG A 85 14.26 -7.62 -15.36
CA ARG A 85 14.53 -8.73 -16.29
C ARG A 85 15.18 -8.29 -17.61
N GLY A 86 15.41 -6.99 -17.82
CA GLY A 86 16.09 -6.44 -19.00
C GLY A 86 15.17 -6.07 -20.17
N LEU A 87 13.86 -6.02 -19.94
CA LEU A 87 12.91 -5.57 -20.96
C LEU A 87 12.81 -4.05 -21.03
N SER A 88 12.52 -3.51 -22.19
CA SER A 88 12.16 -2.10 -22.34
C SER A 88 10.70 -1.88 -22.00
N VAL A 89 10.43 -1.07 -20.97
CA VAL A 89 9.11 -0.93 -20.34
C VAL A 89 8.60 0.49 -20.43
N ALA A 90 7.33 0.65 -20.82
CA ALA A 90 6.55 1.85 -20.60
C ALA A 90 5.43 1.55 -19.60
N LEU A 91 5.25 2.41 -18.57
CA LEU A 91 4.13 2.37 -17.64
C LEU A 91 3.35 3.67 -17.75
N VAL A 92 2.04 3.60 -18.00
CA VAL A 92 1.15 4.77 -18.05
C VAL A 92 0.03 4.64 -17.02
N GLU A 93 -0.22 5.73 -16.28
CA GLU A 93 -1.26 5.84 -15.28
C GLU A 93 -2.11 7.08 -15.55
N GLY A 94 -3.44 6.90 -15.60
CA GLY A 94 -4.38 7.95 -15.97
C GLY A 94 -4.54 9.07 -14.95
N GLU A 95 -4.25 8.80 -13.69
CA GLU A 95 -4.19 9.74 -12.57
C GLU A 95 -2.77 9.73 -11.97
N ASP A 96 -2.62 9.75 -10.65
CA ASP A 96 -1.33 9.52 -9.99
C ASP A 96 -1.14 8.04 -9.63
N PHE A 97 0.10 7.60 -9.45
CA PHE A 97 0.41 6.26 -8.98
C PHE A 97 -0.35 5.93 -7.69
N ALA A 98 -0.96 4.75 -7.65
CA ALA A 98 -1.84 4.29 -6.56
C ALA A 98 -3.09 5.14 -6.31
N SER A 99 -3.57 5.94 -7.25
CA SER A 99 -4.75 6.79 -7.07
C SER A 99 -6.04 6.02 -6.76
N GLY A 100 -6.16 4.79 -7.27
CA GLY A 100 -7.31 3.90 -7.09
C GLY A 100 -7.25 3.05 -5.82
N THR A 101 -7.61 1.78 -5.95
CA THR A 101 -7.70 0.79 -4.87
C THR A 101 -6.40 0.64 -4.08
N SER A 102 -5.26 0.79 -4.74
CA SER A 102 -3.93 0.54 -4.15
C SER A 102 -3.55 1.51 -3.03
N SER A 103 -4.21 2.66 -2.87
CA SER A 103 -4.04 3.56 -1.70
C SER A 103 -5.14 3.39 -0.64
N ARG A 104 -6.12 2.52 -0.88
CA ARG A 104 -7.35 2.39 -0.11
C ARG A 104 -7.52 1.01 0.53
N SER A 105 -6.41 0.30 0.75
CA SER A 105 -6.39 -0.99 1.44
C SER A 105 -6.60 -0.82 2.95
N THR A 106 -6.79 -1.92 3.67
CA THR A 106 -6.80 -1.95 5.15
C THR A 106 -5.41 -1.68 5.76
N LYS A 107 -4.36 -1.50 4.95
CA LYS A 107 -2.96 -1.31 5.37
C LYS A 107 -2.39 -2.53 6.10
N LEU A 108 -2.96 -3.70 5.87
CA LEU A 108 -2.55 -4.97 6.47
C LEU A 108 -2.13 -5.96 5.37
N VAL A 109 -0.95 -6.57 5.52
CA VAL A 109 -0.46 -7.66 4.69
C VAL A 109 -0.46 -8.93 5.53
N HIS A 110 -1.40 -9.82 5.21
CA HIS A 110 -1.70 -10.99 6.04
C HIS A 110 -1.78 -12.27 5.21
N GLY A 111 -1.41 -13.41 5.82
CA GLY A 111 -1.50 -14.73 5.19
C GLY A 111 -2.91 -15.29 5.09
N GLY A 112 -3.92 -14.57 5.65
CA GLY A 112 -5.31 -14.99 5.56
C GLY A 112 -5.69 -16.10 6.55
N VAL A 113 -5.71 -15.79 7.84
CA VAL A 113 -6.12 -16.73 8.91
C VAL A 113 -7.46 -17.44 8.60
N ARG A 114 -8.42 -16.73 7.98
CA ARG A 114 -9.71 -17.31 7.56
C ARG A 114 -9.59 -18.31 6.40
N TYR A 115 -8.57 -18.19 5.55
CA TYR A 115 -8.32 -19.20 4.50
C TYR A 115 -7.72 -20.46 5.11
N LEU A 116 -6.85 -20.31 6.12
CA LEU A 116 -6.33 -21.44 6.86
C LEU A 116 -7.46 -22.20 7.58
N GLU A 117 -8.39 -21.46 8.22
CA GLU A 117 -9.59 -22.07 8.80
C GLU A 117 -10.36 -22.88 7.78
N LYS A 118 -10.66 -22.34 6.60
CA LYS A 118 -11.34 -23.05 5.52
C LYS A 118 -10.52 -24.23 4.99
N ALA A 119 -9.22 -24.05 4.76
CA ALA A 119 -8.33 -25.10 4.29
C ALA A 119 -8.34 -26.31 5.22
N VAL A 120 -8.31 -26.08 6.55
CA VAL A 120 -8.31 -27.15 7.55
C VAL A 120 -9.68 -27.82 7.67
N PHE A 121 -10.78 -27.04 7.74
CA PHE A 121 -12.12 -27.62 7.94
C PHE A 121 -12.75 -28.19 6.68
N GLN A 122 -12.39 -27.71 5.49
CA GLN A 122 -12.90 -28.16 4.21
C GLN A 122 -11.92 -29.07 3.45
N LEU A 123 -10.70 -29.29 4.02
CA LEU A 123 -9.59 -30.04 3.39
C LEU A 123 -9.25 -29.50 1.99
N ASP A 124 -9.33 -28.16 1.83
CA ASP A 124 -9.09 -27.47 0.57
C ASP A 124 -7.60 -27.13 0.42
N TYR A 125 -6.90 -27.94 -0.39
CA TYR A 125 -5.48 -27.74 -0.67
C TYR A 125 -5.19 -26.41 -1.40
N GLY A 126 -6.12 -25.93 -2.25
CA GLY A 126 -5.99 -24.66 -2.94
C GLY A 126 -5.92 -23.47 -1.95
N GLN A 127 -6.81 -23.46 -0.94
CA GLN A 127 -6.78 -22.46 0.12
C GLN A 127 -5.48 -22.52 0.94
N LEU A 128 -4.96 -23.74 1.19
CA LEU A 128 -3.70 -23.91 1.92
C LEU A 128 -2.51 -23.33 1.14
N LYS A 129 -2.45 -23.60 -0.16
CA LYS A 129 -1.43 -23.04 -1.06
C LYS A 129 -1.44 -21.51 -1.03
N LEU A 130 -2.62 -20.86 -1.12
CA LEU A 130 -2.78 -19.42 -1.02
C LEU A 130 -2.25 -18.83 0.30
N VAL A 131 -2.40 -19.58 1.42
CA VAL A 131 -1.85 -19.15 2.72
C VAL A 131 -0.33 -19.20 2.70
N PHE A 132 0.28 -20.26 2.18
CA PHE A 132 1.74 -20.36 2.07
C PHE A 132 2.34 -19.24 1.20
N GLU A 133 1.76 -19.00 0.03
CA GLU A 133 2.16 -17.93 -0.88
C GLU A 133 2.04 -16.56 -0.20
N ALA A 134 0.90 -16.28 0.43
CA ALA A 134 0.69 -15.01 1.11
C ALA A 134 1.66 -14.78 2.27
N LEU A 135 2.03 -15.81 3.03
CA LEU A 135 3.00 -15.72 4.11
C LEU A 135 4.43 -15.51 3.60
N HIS A 136 4.79 -16.14 2.49
CA HIS A 136 6.07 -15.91 1.80
C HIS A 136 6.15 -14.47 1.29
N GLU A 137 5.15 -14.02 0.56
CA GLU A 137 5.08 -12.67 -0.01
C GLU A 137 5.03 -11.59 1.09
N ARG A 138 4.35 -11.83 2.22
CA ARG A 138 4.39 -10.95 3.39
C ARG A 138 5.82 -10.76 3.89
N LYS A 139 6.58 -11.85 4.05
CA LYS A 139 7.99 -11.81 4.49
C LYS A 139 8.85 -11.01 3.50
N THR A 140 8.66 -11.25 2.22
CA THR A 140 9.36 -10.57 1.13
C THR A 140 9.06 -9.07 1.15
N LEU A 141 7.79 -8.65 1.26
CA LEU A 141 7.39 -7.25 1.33
C LEU A 141 8.04 -6.52 2.52
N LEU A 142 8.00 -7.12 3.72
CA LEU A 142 8.63 -6.57 4.92
C LEU A 142 10.15 -6.42 4.76
N ARG A 143 10.81 -7.34 4.05
CA ARG A 143 12.25 -7.29 3.77
C ARG A 143 12.60 -6.23 2.74
N ASN A 144 11.81 -6.14 1.67
CA ASN A 144 12.08 -5.26 0.54
C ASN A 144 11.73 -3.78 0.82
N ALA A 145 10.83 -3.53 1.79
CA ALA A 145 10.40 -2.18 2.17
C ALA A 145 10.38 -1.96 3.70
N PRO A 146 11.49 -2.18 4.42
CA PRO A 146 11.51 -2.20 5.89
C PRO A 146 11.19 -0.84 6.55
N HIS A 147 11.27 0.25 5.81
CA HIS A 147 10.89 1.59 6.28
C HIS A 147 9.38 1.85 6.16
N LEU A 148 8.71 1.17 5.21
CA LEU A 148 7.27 1.34 4.93
C LEU A 148 6.40 0.24 5.52
N ALA A 149 7.02 -0.87 5.96
CA ALA A 149 6.30 -2.04 6.46
C ALA A 149 6.96 -2.59 7.72
N ASP A 150 6.14 -2.97 8.69
CA ASP A 150 6.60 -3.56 9.97
C ASP A 150 5.60 -4.61 10.46
N ALA A 151 6.04 -5.44 11.39
CA ALA A 151 5.19 -6.41 12.06
C ALA A 151 4.26 -5.69 13.05
N LEU A 152 2.95 -5.97 12.98
CA LEU A 152 1.96 -5.46 13.90
C LEU A 152 1.35 -6.63 14.69
N PRO A 153 1.48 -6.65 16.03
CA PRO A 153 0.69 -7.51 16.89
C PRO A 153 -0.81 -7.17 16.80
N ILE A 154 -1.66 -8.19 16.70
CA ILE A 154 -3.11 -8.05 16.59
C ILE A 154 -3.75 -8.92 17.68
N ALA A 155 -4.58 -8.31 18.51
CA ALA A 155 -5.29 -8.98 19.60
C ALA A 155 -6.66 -9.46 19.10
N THR A 156 -6.95 -10.74 19.33
CA THR A 156 -8.28 -11.35 19.18
C THR A 156 -8.88 -11.50 20.58
N PRO A 157 -9.87 -10.69 20.98
CA PRO A 157 -10.46 -10.75 22.31
C PRO A 157 -11.36 -11.98 22.45
N CYS A 158 -11.23 -12.67 23.59
CA CYS A 158 -12.01 -13.85 23.96
C CYS A 158 -12.89 -13.51 25.17
N TYR A 159 -14.19 -13.57 24.97
CA TYR A 159 -15.18 -13.31 26.06
C TYR A 159 -15.82 -14.59 26.59
N ARG A 160 -15.70 -15.71 25.86
CA ARG A 160 -16.18 -17.02 26.24
C ARG A 160 -15.01 -17.98 26.44
N LEU A 161 -15.10 -18.87 27.46
CA LEU A 161 -13.98 -19.79 27.77
C LEU A 161 -13.59 -20.70 26.61
N TRP A 162 -14.54 -21.12 25.77
CA TRP A 162 -14.26 -21.99 24.62
C TRP A 162 -13.54 -21.26 23.46
N GLU A 163 -13.61 -19.92 23.40
CA GLU A 163 -12.94 -19.11 22.39
C GLU A 163 -11.42 -19.14 22.56
N VAL A 164 -10.94 -19.24 23.80
CA VAL A 164 -9.50 -19.26 24.09
C VAL A 164 -8.80 -20.45 23.43
N PRO A 165 -9.15 -21.72 23.70
CA PRO A 165 -8.50 -22.85 23.04
C PRO A 165 -8.76 -22.87 21.54
N TYR A 166 -9.92 -22.42 21.07
CA TYR A 166 -10.27 -22.38 19.66
C TYR A 166 -9.35 -21.44 18.87
N TYR A 167 -9.27 -20.16 19.26
CA TYR A 167 -8.42 -19.20 18.59
C TYR A 167 -6.92 -19.49 18.82
N TRP A 168 -6.55 -20.00 19.99
CA TRP A 168 -5.17 -20.39 20.27
C TRP A 168 -4.70 -21.49 19.31
N ALA A 169 -5.48 -22.55 19.12
CA ALA A 169 -5.15 -23.64 18.20
C ALA A 169 -5.08 -23.14 16.75
N GLY A 170 -6.02 -22.30 16.33
CA GLY A 170 -6.01 -21.70 15.00
C GLY A 170 -4.77 -20.84 14.74
N MET A 171 -4.36 -20.01 15.73
CA MET A 171 -3.16 -19.18 15.58
C MET A 171 -1.87 -19.98 15.67
N LYS A 172 -1.83 -21.08 16.44
CA LYS A 172 -0.69 -22.01 16.43
C LYS A 172 -0.54 -22.75 15.10
N ALA A 173 -1.65 -23.13 14.48
CA ALA A 173 -1.61 -23.67 13.12
C ALA A 173 -1.10 -22.62 12.12
N TYR A 174 -1.51 -21.35 12.26
CA TYR A 174 -1.02 -20.25 11.43
C TYR A 174 0.49 -20.00 11.60
N ASP A 175 0.99 -20.03 12.86
CA ASP A 175 2.43 -19.94 13.15
C ASP A 175 3.21 -21.10 12.52
N ALA A 176 2.68 -22.34 12.59
CA ALA A 176 3.30 -23.53 12.01
C ALA A 176 3.38 -23.45 10.48
N VAL A 177 2.31 -23.01 9.83
CA VAL A 177 2.27 -22.78 8.37
C VAL A 177 3.21 -21.66 7.95
N ALA A 178 3.35 -20.61 8.76
CA ALA A 178 4.29 -19.52 8.52
C ALA A 178 5.76 -19.97 8.62
N GLY A 179 6.06 -21.01 9.42
CA GLY A 179 7.40 -21.58 9.57
C GLY A 179 8.48 -20.52 9.79
N LEU A 180 9.51 -20.51 8.96
CA LEU A 180 10.59 -19.50 8.96
C LEU A 180 10.13 -18.08 8.55
N GLY A 181 8.89 -17.93 8.06
CA GLY A 181 8.23 -16.65 7.76
C GLY A 181 7.42 -16.10 8.93
N SER A 182 7.38 -16.79 10.08
CA SER A 182 6.72 -16.31 11.30
C SER A 182 7.39 -15.02 11.79
N LEU A 183 6.55 -14.02 12.11
CA LEU A 183 7.03 -12.71 12.61
C LEU A 183 7.28 -12.77 14.11
N THR A 184 6.23 -13.12 14.87
CA THR A 184 6.30 -13.33 16.31
C THR A 184 5.30 -14.44 16.65
N PRO A 185 5.70 -15.46 17.41
CA PRO A 185 4.80 -16.55 17.78
C PRO A 185 3.55 -16.04 18.51
N SER A 186 2.41 -16.61 18.15
CA SER A 186 1.15 -16.29 18.80
C SER A 186 1.16 -16.67 20.29
N ARG A 187 0.48 -15.86 21.12
CA ARG A 187 0.45 -16.05 22.57
C ARG A 187 -0.90 -15.67 23.16
N PHE A 188 -1.25 -16.32 24.25
CA PHE A 188 -2.36 -15.93 25.09
C PHE A 188 -1.92 -14.84 26.08
N ARG A 189 -2.79 -13.85 26.31
CA ARG A 189 -2.73 -12.90 27.41
C ARG A 189 -3.99 -13.07 28.26
N ASN A 190 -3.86 -13.14 29.58
CA ASN A 190 -5.01 -13.13 30.48
C ASN A 190 -5.76 -11.78 30.41
N ALA A 191 -6.91 -11.68 31.10
CA ALA A 191 -7.74 -10.47 31.03
C ALA A 191 -7.03 -9.23 31.59
N ALA A 192 -6.26 -9.35 32.69
CA ALA A 192 -5.54 -8.22 33.28
C ALA A 192 -4.44 -7.70 32.34
N ASP A 193 -3.59 -8.60 31.82
CA ASP A 193 -2.54 -8.25 30.87
C ASP A 193 -3.09 -7.71 29.55
N SER A 194 -4.27 -8.21 29.14
CA SER A 194 -4.95 -7.73 27.92
C SER A 194 -5.43 -6.29 28.08
N LEU A 195 -6.05 -5.96 29.21
CA LEU A 195 -6.50 -4.60 29.52
C LEU A 195 -5.33 -3.62 29.73
N ALA A 196 -4.23 -4.09 30.35
CA ALA A 196 -3.03 -3.28 30.49
C ALA A 196 -2.38 -2.98 29.12
N ALA A 197 -2.37 -3.94 28.19
CA ALA A 197 -1.80 -3.77 26.87
C ALA A 197 -2.74 -3.04 25.87
N PHE A 198 -4.06 -3.07 26.11
CA PHE A 198 -5.08 -2.42 25.29
C PHE A 198 -6.11 -1.74 26.21
N PRO A 199 -5.82 -0.55 26.75
CA PRO A 199 -6.62 0.09 27.81
C PRO A 199 -8.06 0.43 27.41
N THR A 200 -8.33 0.63 26.13
CA THR A 200 -9.68 0.89 25.62
C THR A 200 -10.49 -0.37 25.32
N LEU A 201 -9.92 -1.57 25.53
CA LEU A 201 -10.66 -2.82 25.38
C LEU A 201 -11.72 -2.94 26.49
N ALA A 202 -12.95 -3.33 26.13
CA ALA A 202 -14.02 -3.51 27.09
C ALA A 202 -13.75 -4.73 28.00
N ARG A 203 -13.78 -4.51 29.33
CA ARG A 203 -13.74 -5.60 30.29
C ARG A 203 -14.99 -6.48 30.24
N ARG A 204 -16.13 -5.85 29.93
CA ARG A 204 -17.43 -6.50 29.74
C ARG A 204 -18.05 -5.98 28.46
N ARG A 205 -18.45 -6.85 27.56
CA ARG A 205 -19.10 -6.47 26.31
C ARG A 205 -20.44 -5.80 26.57
N SER A 206 -20.76 -4.77 25.83
CA SER A 206 -22.01 -4.01 26.01
C SER A 206 -23.24 -4.69 25.41
N ASP A 207 -23.07 -5.61 24.46
CA ASP A 207 -24.16 -6.27 23.73
C ASP A 207 -24.73 -7.53 24.47
N ASP A 208 -23.88 -8.30 25.16
CA ASP A 208 -24.28 -9.55 25.80
C ASP A 208 -23.79 -9.66 27.27
N GLY A 209 -23.10 -8.66 27.78
CA GLY A 209 -22.57 -8.60 29.13
C GLY A 209 -21.45 -9.58 29.42
N ALA A 210 -20.90 -10.27 28.41
CA ALA A 210 -19.83 -11.24 28.58
C ALA A 210 -18.55 -10.59 29.09
N GLU A 211 -17.86 -11.24 30.04
CA GLU A 211 -16.59 -10.77 30.61
C GLU A 211 -15.39 -11.26 29.81
N LEU A 212 -14.41 -10.38 29.62
CA LEU A 212 -13.15 -10.69 28.97
C LEU A 212 -12.40 -11.82 29.72
N LYS A 213 -12.06 -12.88 29.01
CA LYS A 213 -11.24 -14.00 29.51
C LYS A 213 -9.77 -13.81 29.17
N GLY A 214 -9.48 -13.04 28.14
CA GLY A 214 -8.14 -12.73 27.66
C GLY A 214 -8.12 -12.44 26.18
N THR A 215 -6.92 -12.36 25.62
CA THR A 215 -6.71 -12.17 24.18
C THR A 215 -5.73 -13.19 23.63
N ILE A 216 -5.96 -13.66 22.41
CA ILE A 216 -4.95 -14.33 21.61
C ILE A 216 -4.28 -13.25 20.73
N VAL A 217 -2.97 -13.10 20.87
CA VAL A 217 -2.19 -12.12 20.09
C VAL A 217 -1.36 -12.86 19.07
N TYR A 218 -1.49 -12.48 17.81
CA TYR A 218 -0.67 -12.94 16.70
C TYR A 218 -0.10 -11.73 15.97
N SER A 219 0.83 -11.93 15.01
CA SER A 219 1.43 -10.82 14.28
C SER A 219 1.25 -10.99 12.77
N ASP A 220 0.85 -9.89 12.12
CA ASP A 220 0.86 -9.76 10.66
C ASP A 220 1.64 -8.50 10.24
N GLY A 221 1.82 -8.29 8.94
CA GLY A 221 2.50 -7.10 8.44
C GLY A 221 1.54 -5.92 8.32
N GLN A 222 1.98 -4.75 8.76
CA GLN A 222 1.31 -3.47 8.48
C GLN A 222 2.20 -2.63 7.58
N PHE A 223 1.61 -1.80 6.68
CA PHE A 223 2.39 -1.02 5.74
C PHE A 223 1.69 0.28 5.31
N ASP A 224 2.44 1.18 4.66
CA ASP A 224 1.85 2.29 3.91
C ASP A 224 1.73 1.92 2.43
N ASP A 225 0.51 1.62 2.02
CA ASP A 225 0.19 1.10 0.69
C ASP A 225 0.53 2.07 -0.45
N ALA A 226 0.18 3.34 -0.31
CA ALA A 226 0.44 4.34 -1.35
C ALA A 226 1.94 4.70 -1.41
N ARG A 227 2.58 4.85 -0.25
CA ARG A 227 4.02 5.09 -0.21
C ARG A 227 4.80 3.94 -0.86
N LEU A 228 4.40 2.69 -0.60
CA LEU A 228 5.03 1.52 -1.24
C LEU A 228 4.85 1.55 -2.76
N ALA A 229 3.63 1.83 -3.26
CA ALA A 229 3.40 1.90 -4.70
C ALA A 229 4.20 3.03 -5.38
N VAL A 230 4.30 4.20 -4.74
CA VAL A 230 5.15 5.30 -5.23
C VAL A 230 6.62 4.91 -5.22
N SER A 231 7.11 4.26 -4.15
CA SER A 231 8.49 3.77 -4.08
C SER A 231 8.78 2.71 -5.16
N LEU A 232 7.83 1.82 -5.44
CA LEU A 232 7.94 0.84 -6.55
C LEU A 232 8.01 1.52 -7.92
N ALA A 233 7.17 2.54 -8.18
CA ALA A 233 7.22 3.31 -9.43
C ALA A 233 8.56 4.03 -9.61
N CYS A 234 9.08 4.64 -8.53
CA CYS A 234 10.41 5.26 -8.53
C CYS A 234 11.53 4.23 -8.73
N THR A 235 11.43 3.05 -8.09
CA THR A 235 12.40 1.96 -8.26
C THR A 235 12.39 1.44 -9.70
N ALA A 236 11.20 1.26 -10.30
CA ALA A 236 11.06 0.87 -11.71
C ALA A 236 11.69 1.91 -12.66
N ALA A 237 11.50 3.22 -12.39
CA ALA A 237 12.12 4.28 -13.16
C ALA A 237 13.65 4.28 -13.06
N HIS A 238 14.21 4.03 -11.86
CA HIS A 238 15.65 3.83 -11.68
C HIS A 238 16.17 2.57 -12.38
N ALA A 239 15.34 1.53 -12.47
CA ALA A 239 15.66 0.30 -13.21
C ALA A 239 15.54 0.47 -14.75
N GLY A 240 15.19 1.67 -15.23
CA GLY A 240 15.12 1.99 -16.65
C GLY A 240 13.73 1.96 -17.27
N ALA A 241 12.67 1.67 -16.50
CA ALA A 241 11.30 1.81 -16.98
C ALA A 241 10.96 3.28 -17.26
N VAL A 242 10.24 3.53 -18.35
CA VAL A 242 9.68 4.85 -18.65
C VAL A 242 8.30 4.95 -18.02
N VAL A 243 8.16 5.78 -16.97
CA VAL A 243 6.93 5.86 -16.17
C VAL A 243 6.24 7.21 -16.36
N GLY A 244 4.92 7.20 -16.60
CA GLY A 244 4.13 8.41 -16.78
C GLY A 244 2.83 8.37 -15.96
N ASN A 245 2.72 9.23 -14.94
CA ASN A 245 1.46 9.51 -14.28
C ASN A 245 0.70 10.62 -15.02
N TYR A 246 -0.63 10.68 -14.87
CA TYR A 246 -1.51 11.58 -15.62
C TYR A 246 -1.43 11.36 -17.14
N VAL A 247 -1.15 10.13 -17.55
CA VAL A 247 -1.15 9.69 -18.94
C VAL A 247 -2.33 8.75 -19.16
N ARG A 248 -3.41 9.28 -19.72
CA ARG A 248 -4.64 8.53 -19.98
C ARG A 248 -4.54 7.80 -21.30
N VAL A 249 -4.98 6.56 -21.32
CA VAL A 249 -5.21 5.79 -22.54
C VAL A 249 -6.59 6.12 -23.07
N ASP A 250 -6.65 6.67 -24.29
CA ASP A 250 -7.91 6.98 -24.98
C ASP A 250 -8.41 5.77 -25.78
N GLU A 251 -7.48 5.03 -26.43
CA GLU A 251 -7.77 3.83 -27.25
C GLU A 251 -6.54 2.91 -27.36
N LEU A 252 -6.75 1.65 -27.73
CA LEU A 252 -5.68 0.72 -28.05
C LEU A 252 -5.36 0.79 -29.56
N LEU A 253 -4.06 0.82 -29.87
CA LEU A 253 -3.58 0.78 -31.25
C LEU A 253 -3.59 -0.66 -31.74
N LYS A 254 -4.08 -0.88 -32.95
CA LYS A 254 -4.14 -2.20 -33.58
C LYS A 254 -3.37 -2.21 -34.90
N ASP A 255 -2.69 -3.31 -35.16
CA ASP A 255 -2.11 -3.59 -36.45
C ASP A 255 -3.22 -3.79 -37.50
N PRO A 256 -3.24 -3.03 -38.59
CA PRO A 256 -4.33 -3.10 -39.56
C PRO A 256 -4.45 -4.46 -40.26
N SER A 257 -3.34 -5.21 -40.35
CA SER A 257 -3.28 -6.48 -41.10
C SER A 257 -3.66 -7.69 -40.23
N THR A 258 -3.30 -7.65 -38.93
CA THR A 258 -3.46 -8.78 -38.02
C THR A 258 -4.54 -8.56 -36.97
N GLY A 259 -4.96 -7.32 -36.76
CA GLY A 259 -5.86 -6.92 -35.67
C GLY A 259 -5.23 -6.98 -34.27
N LYS A 260 -3.96 -7.32 -34.16
CA LYS A 260 -3.24 -7.40 -32.87
C LYS A 260 -3.08 -6.02 -32.24
N VAL A 261 -3.16 -5.94 -30.93
CA VAL A 261 -2.85 -4.76 -30.12
C VAL A 261 -1.34 -4.55 -30.13
N ILE A 262 -0.92 -3.36 -30.58
CA ILE A 262 0.49 -2.95 -30.76
C ILE A 262 0.83 -1.69 -29.98
N GLY A 263 0.03 -1.34 -28.96
CA GLY A 263 0.24 -0.15 -28.15
C GLY A 263 -1.04 0.55 -27.77
N ALA A 264 -0.91 1.81 -27.37
CA ALA A 264 -2.05 2.65 -27.00
C ALA A 264 -1.86 4.10 -27.44
N ARG A 265 -2.97 4.76 -27.78
CA ARG A 265 -3.05 6.21 -27.93
C ARG A 265 -3.30 6.84 -26.59
N CYS A 266 -2.39 7.72 -26.19
CA CYS A 266 -2.32 8.31 -24.87
C CYS A 266 -2.49 9.83 -24.93
N ARG A 267 -2.88 10.43 -23.80
CA ARG A 267 -3.00 11.88 -23.62
C ARG A 267 -2.45 12.29 -22.25
N ASP A 268 -1.64 13.34 -22.22
CA ASP A 268 -1.18 13.96 -20.98
C ASP A 268 -2.30 14.84 -20.39
N ALA A 269 -2.88 14.41 -19.26
CA ALA A 269 -3.97 15.13 -18.60
C ALA A 269 -3.50 16.40 -17.86
N ILE A 270 -2.19 16.56 -17.61
CA ILE A 270 -1.63 17.76 -16.96
C ILE A 270 -1.52 18.91 -17.96
N ASP A 271 -0.99 18.63 -19.15
CA ASP A 271 -0.72 19.66 -20.16
C ASP A 271 -1.95 19.98 -21.04
N GLY A 272 -3.06 19.23 -20.91
CA GLY A 272 -4.21 19.32 -21.83
C GLY A 272 -3.81 18.98 -23.27
N GLY A 273 -2.71 18.23 -23.42
CA GLY A 273 -1.91 18.09 -24.60
C GLY A 273 -2.52 17.25 -25.72
N ARG A 274 -1.86 17.27 -26.84
CA ARG A 274 -2.18 16.45 -28.01
C ARG A 274 -2.03 14.97 -27.66
N ALA A 275 -2.87 14.13 -28.25
CA ALA A 275 -2.72 12.70 -28.20
C ALA A 275 -1.38 12.27 -28.83
N PHE A 276 -0.79 11.22 -28.31
CA PHE A 276 0.44 10.60 -28.82
C PHE A 276 0.35 9.09 -28.68
N ASP A 277 1.04 8.39 -29.55
CA ASP A 277 1.02 6.93 -29.58
C ASP A 277 2.23 6.36 -28.82
N VAL A 278 1.98 5.36 -27.96
CA VAL A 278 3.00 4.54 -27.32
C VAL A 278 2.90 3.13 -27.89
N ARG A 279 3.93 2.70 -28.63
CA ARG A 279 3.98 1.39 -29.26
C ARG A 279 4.68 0.37 -28.38
N ALA A 280 4.18 -0.87 -28.37
CA ALA A 280 4.78 -1.98 -27.65
C ALA A 280 4.46 -3.31 -28.33
N LYS A 281 5.36 -4.30 -28.17
CA LYS A 281 5.16 -5.68 -28.66
C LYS A 281 4.01 -6.37 -27.93
N VAL A 282 3.87 -6.12 -26.63
CA VAL A 282 2.78 -6.65 -25.76
C VAL A 282 2.23 -5.53 -24.89
N VAL A 283 0.91 -5.51 -24.72
CA VAL A 283 0.23 -4.59 -23.79
C VAL A 283 -0.25 -5.35 -22.57
N LEU A 284 0.14 -4.89 -21.39
CA LEU A 284 -0.34 -5.43 -20.10
C LEU A 284 -1.40 -4.51 -19.51
N ASN A 285 -2.63 -4.98 -19.45
CA ASN A 285 -3.74 -4.33 -18.77
C ASN A 285 -3.71 -4.67 -17.27
N ALA A 286 -3.31 -3.70 -16.43
CA ALA A 286 -3.24 -3.79 -14.96
C ALA A 286 -4.12 -2.71 -14.29
N THR A 287 -5.28 -2.40 -14.87
CA THR A 287 -6.12 -1.26 -14.48
C THR A 287 -7.09 -1.56 -13.34
N GLY A 288 -6.94 -2.71 -12.67
CA GLY A 288 -7.72 -3.09 -11.49
C GLY A 288 -9.24 -3.06 -11.76
N PRO A 289 -10.05 -2.26 -11.02
CA PRO A 289 -11.49 -2.21 -11.25
C PRO A 289 -11.90 -1.77 -12.66
N PHE A 290 -11.03 -1.09 -13.39
CA PHE A 290 -11.29 -0.61 -14.76
C PHE A 290 -10.89 -1.60 -15.86
N THR A 291 -10.47 -2.81 -15.50
CA THR A 291 -9.98 -3.87 -16.38
C THR A 291 -10.89 -4.12 -17.58
N ASP A 292 -12.19 -4.30 -17.36
CA ASP A 292 -13.14 -4.60 -18.46
C ASP A 292 -13.30 -3.43 -19.44
N GLY A 293 -13.09 -2.19 -18.99
CA GLY A 293 -13.08 -1.03 -19.87
C GLY A 293 -11.97 -1.11 -20.92
N VAL A 294 -10.76 -1.44 -20.49
CA VAL A 294 -9.60 -1.61 -21.39
C VAL A 294 -9.74 -2.85 -22.26
N ARG A 295 -10.26 -3.97 -21.72
CA ARG A 295 -10.53 -5.18 -22.50
C ARG A 295 -11.49 -4.91 -23.65
N ARG A 296 -12.53 -4.10 -23.45
CA ARG A 296 -13.48 -3.70 -24.50
C ARG A 296 -12.92 -2.73 -25.52
N MET A 297 -11.84 -1.97 -25.19
CA MET A 297 -11.12 -1.18 -26.21
C MET A 297 -10.43 -2.11 -27.23
N SER A 298 -9.96 -3.27 -26.80
CA SER A 298 -9.42 -4.30 -27.70
C SER A 298 -10.53 -4.96 -28.54
N ARG A 299 -11.56 -5.50 -27.87
CA ARG A 299 -12.71 -6.11 -28.54
C ARG A 299 -13.97 -5.80 -27.73
N SER A 300 -14.94 -5.17 -28.37
CA SER A 300 -16.17 -4.68 -27.72
C SER A 300 -17.07 -5.80 -27.21
N ASP A 301 -16.96 -7.01 -27.76
CA ASP A 301 -17.75 -8.22 -27.43
C ASP A 301 -17.18 -9.01 -26.24
N ARG A 302 -16.09 -8.57 -25.61
CA ARG A 302 -15.50 -9.29 -24.47
C ARG A 302 -16.44 -9.30 -23.27
N GLU A 303 -16.61 -10.47 -22.70
CA GLU A 303 -17.40 -10.68 -21.49
C GLU A 303 -16.73 -9.98 -20.29
N THR A 304 -17.57 -9.55 -19.35
CA THR A 304 -17.15 -8.98 -18.07
C THR A 304 -16.55 -10.06 -17.18
N ILE A 305 -15.35 -9.83 -16.69
CA ILE A 305 -14.68 -10.69 -15.69
C ILE A 305 -14.65 -10.06 -14.30
N MET A 306 -14.99 -8.77 -14.19
CA MET A 306 -14.92 -8.03 -12.94
C MET A 306 -16.23 -8.06 -12.17
N THR A 307 -16.15 -8.32 -10.86
CA THR A 307 -17.24 -8.13 -9.89
C THR A 307 -16.75 -7.15 -8.81
N PRO A 308 -16.87 -5.84 -9.05
CA PRO A 308 -16.31 -4.84 -8.15
C PRO A 308 -17.08 -4.79 -6.82
N ALA A 309 -16.34 -4.81 -5.69
CA ALA A 309 -16.90 -4.69 -4.35
C ALA A 309 -16.28 -3.50 -3.61
N GLY A 310 -17.13 -2.66 -3.04
CA GLY A 310 -16.74 -1.57 -2.16
C GLY A 310 -16.27 -2.05 -0.79
N GLY A 311 -15.39 -1.30 -0.17
CA GLY A 311 -14.95 -1.53 1.21
C GLY A 311 -14.59 -0.22 1.88
N ALA A 312 -15.46 0.20 2.82
CA ALA A 312 -15.27 1.42 3.58
C ALA A 312 -14.35 1.21 4.79
N HIS A 313 -13.69 2.29 5.18
CA HIS A 313 -12.90 2.40 6.41
C HIS A 313 -13.17 3.77 7.04
N VAL A 314 -13.02 3.83 8.34
CA VAL A 314 -13.00 5.08 9.10
C VAL A 314 -11.65 5.26 9.77
N THR A 315 -11.25 6.50 9.97
CA THR A 315 -10.10 6.86 10.81
C THR A 315 -10.61 7.52 12.08
N LEU A 316 -10.12 7.02 13.21
CA LEU A 316 -10.40 7.49 14.54
C LEU A 316 -9.13 8.10 15.16
N PRO A 317 -9.25 8.97 16.18
CA PRO A 317 -8.11 9.48 16.94
C PRO A 317 -7.24 8.38 17.54
N GLY A 318 -5.94 8.63 17.65
CA GLY A 318 -4.95 7.64 18.09
C GLY A 318 -5.18 7.06 19.48
N TYR A 319 -5.95 7.73 20.36
CA TYR A 319 -6.24 7.24 21.71
C TYR A 319 -7.20 6.05 21.77
N PHE A 320 -7.87 5.69 20.66
CA PHE A 320 -8.75 4.52 20.62
C PHE A 320 -8.00 3.19 20.60
N ALA A 321 -6.73 3.16 20.22
CA ALA A 321 -5.90 1.95 20.27
C ALA A 321 -4.46 2.28 20.66
N PRO A 322 -3.77 1.35 21.36
CA PRO A 322 -2.34 1.51 21.60
C PRO A 322 -1.57 1.45 20.26
N SER A 323 -0.50 2.24 20.15
CA SER A 323 0.33 2.26 18.94
C SER A 323 1.03 0.92 18.62
N SER A 324 1.07 0.01 19.58
CA SER A 324 1.80 -1.26 19.50
C SER A 324 0.93 -2.49 19.24
N CYS A 325 -0.40 -2.35 19.18
CA CYS A 325 -1.29 -3.49 19.04
C CYS A 325 -2.60 -3.09 18.35
N GLY A 326 -2.97 -3.83 17.30
CA GLY A 326 -4.28 -3.75 16.67
C GLY A 326 -5.29 -4.68 17.35
N LEU A 327 -6.56 -4.52 17.00
CA LEU A 327 -7.67 -5.36 17.42
C LEU A 327 -8.34 -5.97 16.18
N ILE A 328 -8.72 -7.24 16.29
CA ILE A 328 -9.62 -7.89 15.33
C ILE A 328 -10.93 -8.23 16.02
N VAL A 329 -12.06 -7.81 15.44
CA VAL A 329 -13.39 -8.32 15.76
C VAL A 329 -13.64 -9.55 14.89
N PRO A 330 -13.54 -10.76 15.45
CA PRO A 330 -13.44 -11.98 14.63
C PRO A 330 -14.75 -12.33 13.92
N LYS A 331 -15.88 -11.88 14.45
CA LYS A 331 -17.20 -12.13 13.90
C LYS A 331 -18.17 -11.01 14.25
N THR A 332 -18.60 -10.24 13.26
CA THR A 332 -19.70 -9.29 13.36
C THR A 332 -21.06 -10.02 13.33
N LYS A 333 -22.16 -9.31 13.54
CA LYS A 333 -23.53 -9.89 13.48
C LYS A 333 -23.83 -10.59 12.15
N ASP A 334 -23.27 -10.08 11.06
CA ASP A 334 -23.40 -10.64 9.70
C ASP A 334 -22.25 -11.58 9.29
N GLY A 335 -21.37 -11.95 10.23
CA GLY A 335 -20.29 -12.92 10.01
C GLY A 335 -19.03 -12.35 9.36
N ARG A 336 -18.95 -11.05 9.11
CA ARG A 336 -17.74 -10.37 8.62
C ARG A 336 -16.70 -10.19 9.72
N VAL A 337 -15.51 -9.75 9.34
CA VAL A 337 -14.42 -9.39 10.25
C VAL A 337 -14.15 -7.91 10.12
N VAL A 338 -14.03 -7.21 11.22
CA VAL A 338 -13.62 -5.81 11.29
C VAL A 338 -12.29 -5.72 12.03
N PHE A 339 -11.37 -4.96 11.47
CA PHE A 339 -10.09 -4.63 12.10
C PHE A 339 -10.15 -3.22 12.68
N MET A 340 -9.43 -3.01 13.77
CA MET A 340 -9.11 -1.69 14.32
C MET A 340 -7.60 -1.64 14.55
N LEU A 341 -6.89 -0.86 13.74
CA LEU A 341 -5.43 -0.91 13.63
C LEU A 341 -4.82 0.46 13.90
N PRO A 342 -3.81 0.59 14.78
CA PRO A 342 -3.04 1.81 14.87
C PRO A 342 -2.30 2.06 13.55
N TRP A 343 -2.32 3.28 13.04
CA TRP A 343 -1.64 3.62 11.78
C TRP A 343 -1.27 5.10 11.74
N LEU A 344 0.03 5.39 11.61
CA LEU A 344 0.60 6.75 11.49
C LEU A 344 0.08 7.74 12.57
N GLY A 345 -0.09 7.28 13.81
CA GLY A 345 -0.55 8.12 14.92
C GLY A 345 -2.07 8.22 15.08
N SER A 346 -2.83 7.66 14.16
CA SER A 346 -4.30 7.50 14.20
C SER A 346 -4.68 6.03 14.30
N VAL A 347 -5.97 5.73 14.28
CA VAL A 347 -6.51 4.37 14.25
C VAL A 347 -7.41 4.22 13.03
N ILE A 348 -7.13 3.25 12.18
CA ILE A 348 -8.02 2.89 11.07
C ILE A 348 -8.91 1.72 11.46
N ALA A 349 -10.18 1.77 11.09
CA ALA A 349 -11.12 0.69 11.33
C ALA A 349 -11.92 0.35 10.06
N GLY A 350 -12.18 -0.94 9.86
CA GLY A 350 -12.89 -1.48 8.70
C GLY A 350 -12.64 -2.97 8.51
N THR A 351 -13.29 -3.60 7.59
CA THR A 351 -13.86 -3.00 6.37
C THR A 351 -15.30 -3.51 6.15
N THR A 352 -16.06 -2.78 5.35
CA THR A 352 -17.33 -3.26 4.79
C THR A 352 -17.08 -4.10 3.54
N ASP A 353 -18.11 -4.74 3.01
CA ASP A 353 -18.07 -5.52 1.77
C ASP A 353 -19.44 -5.40 1.07
N THR A 354 -19.55 -4.48 0.13
CA THR A 354 -20.79 -4.13 -0.57
C THR A 354 -20.55 -4.07 -2.06
N LEU A 355 -21.51 -4.45 -2.88
CA LEU A 355 -21.42 -4.23 -4.33
C LEU A 355 -21.31 -2.72 -4.59
N ALA A 356 -20.39 -2.30 -5.44
CA ALA A 356 -20.17 -0.90 -5.72
C ALA A 356 -19.91 -0.65 -7.22
N PRO A 357 -20.42 0.44 -7.79
CA PRO A 357 -20.08 0.81 -9.15
C PRO A 357 -18.62 1.21 -9.26
N VAL A 358 -18.02 0.94 -10.42
CA VAL A 358 -16.64 1.35 -10.71
C VAL A 358 -16.58 2.87 -10.85
N THR A 359 -15.79 3.51 -10.01
CA THR A 359 -15.57 4.95 -10.02
C THR A 359 -14.15 5.30 -9.60
N VAL A 360 -13.62 6.40 -10.10
CA VAL A 360 -12.30 6.93 -9.72
C VAL A 360 -12.28 7.56 -8.32
N ARG A 361 -13.44 7.93 -7.78
CA ARG A 361 -13.58 8.62 -6.47
C ARG A 361 -14.66 7.96 -5.61
N PRO A 362 -14.44 6.71 -5.17
CA PRO A 362 -15.39 6.03 -4.27
C PRO A 362 -15.47 6.77 -2.93
N ARG A 363 -16.66 6.73 -2.32
CA ARG A 363 -16.96 7.31 -1.01
C ARG A 363 -17.47 6.23 -0.08
N ALA A 364 -17.24 6.38 1.22
CA ALA A 364 -17.96 5.63 2.23
C ALA A 364 -19.37 6.20 2.35
N THR A 365 -20.34 5.34 2.62
CA THR A 365 -21.71 5.79 2.94
C THR A 365 -21.89 5.90 4.46
N GLU A 366 -22.95 6.60 4.88
CA GLU A 366 -23.29 6.74 6.31
C GLU A 366 -23.56 5.37 6.93
N GLU A 367 -24.27 4.49 6.23
CA GLU A 367 -24.58 3.13 6.68
C GLU A 367 -23.32 2.26 6.84
N GLU A 368 -22.33 2.44 5.95
CA GLU A 368 -21.06 1.74 6.07
C GLU A 368 -20.25 2.21 7.29
N VAL A 369 -20.31 3.51 7.59
CA VAL A 369 -19.67 4.09 8.78
C VAL A 369 -20.33 3.57 10.05
N ASP A 370 -21.67 3.63 10.11
CA ASP A 370 -22.41 3.10 11.25
C ASP A 370 -22.15 1.62 11.49
N PHE A 371 -22.13 0.81 10.43
CA PHE A 371 -21.79 -0.61 10.52
C PHE A 371 -20.42 -0.84 11.17
N ILE A 372 -19.39 -0.05 10.80
CA ILE A 372 -18.05 -0.18 11.39
C ILE A 372 -18.07 0.22 12.86
N LEU A 373 -18.69 1.33 13.21
CA LEU A 373 -18.78 1.83 14.58
C LEU A 373 -19.56 0.86 15.48
N ASP A 374 -20.69 0.34 15.01
CA ASP A 374 -21.51 -0.65 15.71
C ASP A 374 -20.77 -1.98 15.93
N ALA A 375 -19.97 -2.40 14.94
CA ALA A 375 -19.17 -3.62 15.09
C ALA A 375 -18.06 -3.49 16.15
N LEU A 376 -17.52 -2.30 16.36
CA LEU A 376 -16.47 -2.02 17.34
C LEU A 376 -17.02 -1.77 18.73
N SER A 377 -18.19 -1.13 18.82
CA SER A 377 -18.77 -0.63 20.08
C SER A 377 -18.81 -1.67 21.20
N PRO A 378 -19.19 -2.96 20.99
CA PRO A 378 -19.21 -3.96 22.06
C PRO A 378 -17.84 -4.28 22.65
N TYR A 379 -16.78 -4.02 21.92
CA TYR A 379 -15.40 -4.37 22.29
C TYR A 379 -14.63 -3.20 22.91
N LEU A 380 -15.20 -2.00 22.94
CA LEU A 380 -14.55 -0.79 23.46
C LEU A 380 -15.18 -0.36 24.79
N SER A 381 -14.34 0.06 25.74
CA SER A 381 -14.78 0.61 27.02
C SER A 381 -15.42 1.99 26.88
N VAL A 382 -15.01 2.72 25.83
CA VAL A 382 -15.63 3.98 25.40
C VAL A 382 -16.04 3.77 23.95
N PRO A 383 -17.35 3.75 23.64
CA PRO A 383 -17.82 3.56 22.27
C PRO A 383 -17.35 4.69 21.35
N ALA A 384 -16.83 4.33 20.17
CA ALA A 384 -16.56 5.30 19.13
C ALA A 384 -17.88 5.75 18.47
N THR A 385 -18.00 7.03 18.21
CA THR A 385 -19.18 7.65 17.61
C THR A 385 -18.83 8.32 16.29
N ARG A 386 -19.82 8.75 15.51
CA ARG A 386 -19.58 9.53 14.28
C ARG A 386 -18.76 10.80 14.52
N ARG A 387 -18.84 11.42 15.70
CA ARG A 387 -18.07 12.61 16.08
C ARG A 387 -16.57 12.34 16.20
N ASP A 388 -16.20 11.08 16.42
CA ASP A 388 -14.83 10.64 16.55
C ASP A 388 -14.22 10.30 15.17
N VAL A 389 -15.04 10.25 14.11
CA VAL A 389 -14.55 9.94 12.76
C VAL A 389 -13.89 11.17 12.15
N VAL A 390 -12.57 11.14 12.04
CA VAL A 390 -11.77 12.25 11.48
C VAL A 390 -11.55 12.12 9.97
N SER A 391 -11.79 10.93 9.41
CA SER A 391 -11.81 10.68 7.97
C SER A 391 -12.56 9.37 7.68
N ALA A 392 -13.31 9.31 6.58
CA ALA A 392 -13.95 8.11 6.09
C ALA A 392 -13.65 7.94 4.60
N TRP A 393 -13.34 6.73 4.16
CA TRP A 393 -12.97 6.48 2.77
C TRP A 393 -13.34 5.06 2.35
N SER A 394 -13.58 4.88 1.06
CA SER A 394 -13.89 3.57 0.47
C SER A 394 -12.92 3.24 -0.67
N GLY A 395 -12.67 1.96 -0.89
CA GLY A 395 -11.91 1.43 -2.01
C GLY A 395 -12.74 0.39 -2.77
N ILE A 396 -12.50 0.22 -4.06
CA ILE A 396 -13.18 -0.78 -4.88
C ILE A 396 -12.24 -1.96 -5.07
N ARG A 397 -12.62 -3.14 -4.55
CA ARG A 397 -11.85 -4.37 -4.75
C ARG A 397 -12.06 -4.88 -6.17
N PRO A 398 -10.99 -5.18 -6.91
CA PRO A 398 -11.08 -5.79 -8.23
C PRO A 398 -11.27 -7.31 -8.12
N LEU A 399 -12.43 -7.77 -7.61
CA LEU A 399 -12.72 -9.19 -7.60
C LEU A 399 -12.96 -9.67 -9.03
N ALA A 400 -12.29 -10.74 -9.43
CA ALA A 400 -12.36 -11.26 -10.79
C ALA A 400 -12.81 -12.72 -10.80
N ALA A 401 -13.64 -13.09 -11.79
CA ALA A 401 -13.91 -14.46 -12.14
C ALA A 401 -12.84 -14.95 -13.12
N ASP A 402 -12.34 -16.16 -12.92
CA ASP A 402 -11.46 -16.80 -13.89
C ASP A 402 -12.32 -17.35 -15.05
N PRO A 403 -12.19 -16.79 -16.27
CA PRO A 403 -13.00 -17.24 -17.41
C PRO A 403 -12.70 -18.68 -17.84
N SER A 404 -11.60 -19.28 -17.37
CA SER A 404 -11.28 -20.70 -17.63
C SER A 404 -12.02 -21.68 -16.72
N GLN A 405 -12.69 -21.19 -15.65
CA GLN A 405 -13.41 -22.02 -14.68
C GLN A 405 -14.92 -21.81 -14.82
N SER A 406 -15.65 -22.89 -15.09
CA SER A 406 -17.09 -22.86 -15.18
C SER A 406 -17.75 -22.95 -13.80
N GLY A 407 -18.59 -21.95 -13.44
CA GLY A 407 -19.44 -21.95 -12.25
C GLY A 407 -19.49 -20.63 -11.49
N THR A 408 -20.68 -20.23 -11.05
CA THR A 408 -20.93 -18.97 -10.33
C THR A 408 -20.42 -18.96 -8.87
N GLU A 409 -19.96 -20.08 -8.33
CA GLU A 409 -19.38 -20.18 -6.98
C GLU A 409 -17.90 -19.77 -6.92
N ASN A 410 -17.26 -19.48 -8.06
CA ASN A 410 -15.83 -19.34 -8.23
C ASN A 410 -15.37 -17.89 -8.48
N LEU A 411 -15.86 -16.91 -7.70
CA LEU A 411 -15.14 -15.64 -7.58
C LEU A 411 -13.76 -15.93 -6.96
N SER A 412 -12.75 -16.02 -7.81
CA SER A 412 -11.38 -16.27 -7.37
C SER A 412 -10.95 -15.12 -6.44
N ARG A 413 -10.55 -15.47 -5.22
CA ARG A 413 -9.87 -14.55 -4.30
C ARG A 413 -8.37 -14.48 -4.60
N ASP A 414 -7.94 -15.23 -5.59
CA ASP A 414 -6.63 -15.20 -6.20
C ASP A 414 -6.60 -14.17 -7.34
N HIS A 415 -5.42 -13.88 -7.85
CA HIS A 415 -5.28 -13.07 -9.05
C HIS A 415 -5.50 -13.89 -10.31
N VAL A 416 -5.89 -13.19 -11.36
CA VAL A 416 -6.16 -13.78 -12.67
C VAL A 416 -5.24 -13.11 -13.69
N VAL A 417 -4.54 -13.94 -14.48
CA VAL A 417 -3.73 -13.49 -15.61
C VAL A 417 -4.32 -14.15 -16.87
N VAL A 418 -4.85 -13.32 -17.77
CA VAL A 418 -5.51 -13.77 -19.00
C VAL A 418 -4.69 -13.36 -20.21
N ASN A 419 -4.31 -14.33 -21.05
CA ASN A 419 -3.85 -14.04 -22.40
C ASN A 419 -5.08 -13.81 -23.29
N GLU A 420 -5.27 -12.59 -23.74
CA GLU A 420 -6.43 -12.19 -24.53
C GLU A 420 -6.37 -12.65 -25.99
N GLY A 421 -5.26 -13.23 -26.43
CA GLY A 421 -5.07 -13.82 -27.76
C GLY A 421 -4.80 -12.79 -28.87
N ASP A 422 -4.77 -11.51 -28.55
CA ASP A 422 -4.63 -10.43 -29.53
C ASP A 422 -3.43 -9.50 -29.24
N GLY A 423 -2.43 -9.97 -28.51
CA GLY A 423 -1.26 -9.15 -28.13
C GLY A 423 -1.45 -8.41 -26.79
N MET A 424 -2.57 -8.59 -26.11
CA MET A 424 -2.85 -8.04 -24.80
C MET A 424 -2.89 -9.16 -23.74
N ILE A 425 -2.25 -8.86 -22.60
CA ILE A 425 -2.37 -9.63 -21.35
C ILE A 425 -3.17 -8.79 -20.36
N THR A 426 -4.10 -9.44 -19.65
CA THR A 426 -4.85 -8.81 -18.56
C THR A 426 -4.45 -9.43 -17.24
N ALA A 427 -4.04 -8.61 -16.25
CA ALA A 427 -3.74 -9.03 -14.89
C ALA A 427 -4.61 -8.24 -13.90
N THR A 428 -5.44 -8.96 -13.13
CA THR A 428 -6.39 -8.34 -12.20
C THR A 428 -6.70 -9.25 -11.01
N GLY A 429 -7.48 -8.78 -10.04
CA GLY A 429 -7.79 -9.54 -8.83
C GLY A 429 -6.69 -9.47 -7.78
N GLY A 430 -6.59 -10.50 -6.94
CA GLY A 430 -5.53 -10.67 -5.95
C GLY A 430 -5.54 -9.65 -4.80
N LYS A 431 -4.39 -9.47 -4.17
CA LYS A 431 -4.22 -8.64 -2.98
C LYS A 431 -2.86 -7.96 -2.96
N TRP A 432 -2.75 -6.87 -2.18
CA TRP A 432 -1.45 -6.24 -1.90
C TRP A 432 -0.42 -7.22 -1.34
N THR A 433 -0.81 -8.15 -0.51
CA THR A 433 0.11 -9.16 0.05
C THR A 433 0.88 -9.90 -1.03
N THR A 434 0.22 -10.22 -2.15
CA THR A 434 0.76 -11.01 -3.26
C THR A 434 1.08 -10.17 -4.50
N TYR A 435 1.17 -8.83 -4.39
CA TYR A 435 1.36 -7.94 -5.55
C TYR A 435 2.59 -8.31 -6.40
N ARG A 436 3.69 -8.73 -5.73
CA ARG A 436 4.94 -9.12 -6.38
C ARG A 436 4.76 -10.38 -7.23
N LEU A 437 4.16 -11.42 -6.65
CA LEU A 437 3.84 -12.68 -7.35
C LEU A 437 2.86 -12.45 -8.50
N MET A 438 1.86 -11.58 -8.31
CA MET A 438 0.95 -11.15 -9.39
C MET A 438 1.73 -10.50 -10.55
N ALA A 439 2.69 -9.64 -10.23
CA ALA A 439 3.54 -8.97 -11.20
C ALA A 439 4.43 -9.97 -11.94
N GLU A 440 5.05 -10.91 -11.23
CA GLU A 440 5.86 -11.99 -11.79
C GLU A 440 5.06 -12.82 -12.80
N HIS A 441 3.89 -13.34 -12.42
CA HIS A 441 3.02 -14.11 -13.31
C HIS A 441 2.54 -13.31 -14.53
N ALA A 442 2.25 -12.01 -14.35
CA ALA A 442 1.87 -11.14 -15.45
C ALA A 442 3.02 -10.92 -16.44
N VAL A 443 4.24 -10.73 -15.94
CA VAL A 443 5.44 -10.55 -16.79
C VAL A 443 5.85 -11.86 -17.46
N ASP A 444 5.71 -13.00 -16.78
CA ASP A 444 5.93 -14.33 -17.40
C ASP A 444 4.99 -14.53 -18.61
N ALA A 445 3.70 -14.17 -18.45
CA ALA A 445 2.74 -14.22 -19.56
C ALA A 445 3.08 -13.24 -20.68
N VAL A 446 3.57 -12.03 -20.35
CA VAL A 446 4.06 -11.05 -21.33
C VAL A 446 5.24 -11.61 -22.12
N ILE A 447 6.22 -12.22 -21.47
CA ILE A 447 7.41 -12.82 -22.12
C ILE A 447 6.98 -13.97 -23.03
N ALA A 448 6.07 -14.82 -22.58
CA ALA A 448 5.57 -15.93 -23.39
C ALA A 448 4.87 -15.46 -24.69
N VAL A 449 4.07 -14.38 -24.62
CA VAL A 449 3.40 -13.78 -25.78
C VAL A 449 4.38 -13.01 -26.67
N GLY A 450 5.44 -12.43 -26.10
CA GLY A 450 6.47 -11.69 -26.81
C GLY A 450 7.38 -12.55 -27.71
N GLY A 451 7.30 -13.87 -27.57
CA GLY A 451 8.00 -14.84 -28.41
C GLY A 451 9.47 -15.05 -28.08
N GLU A 452 10.18 -15.76 -28.97
CA GLU A 452 11.56 -16.21 -28.75
C GLU A 452 12.55 -15.04 -28.53
N GLU A 453 12.40 -13.97 -29.25
CA GLU A 453 13.27 -12.78 -29.11
C GLU A 453 13.17 -12.21 -27.69
N MET A 454 11.96 -12.08 -27.13
CA MET A 454 11.77 -11.57 -25.77
C MET A 454 12.25 -12.58 -24.73
N THR A 455 11.93 -13.86 -24.91
CA THR A 455 12.33 -14.95 -24.02
C THR A 455 13.85 -15.08 -23.93
N SER A 456 14.58 -14.95 -25.04
CA SER A 456 16.05 -15.07 -25.05
C SER A 456 16.76 -13.90 -24.36
N ARG A 457 16.12 -12.73 -24.26
CA ARG A 457 16.70 -11.54 -23.61
C ARG A 457 16.29 -11.41 -22.13
N ALA A 458 15.12 -11.92 -21.78
CA ALA A 458 14.60 -11.77 -20.44
C ALA A 458 15.31 -12.67 -19.45
N SER A 459 15.78 -12.10 -18.34
CA SER A 459 16.26 -12.90 -17.21
C SER A 459 15.09 -13.44 -16.35
N ALA A 460 15.40 -14.34 -15.41
CA ALA A 460 14.45 -14.77 -14.40
C ALA A 460 14.02 -13.59 -13.49
N CYS A 461 12.85 -13.74 -12.86
CA CYS A 461 12.35 -12.78 -11.87
C CYS A 461 13.36 -12.62 -10.72
N ARG A 462 13.54 -11.38 -10.26
CA ARG A 462 14.48 -11.02 -9.18
C ARG A 462 13.81 -10.15 -8.11
N THR A 463 12.51 -9.88 -8.23
CA THR A 463 11.81 -8.92 -7.37
C THR A 463 11.59 -9.41 -5.95
N ASP A 464 11.83 -10.68 -5.68
CA ASP A 464 11.84 -11.21 -4.31
C ASP A 464 12.99 -10.64 -3.45
N ASP A 465 14.13 -10.26 -4.07
CA ASP A 465 15.31 -9.72 -3.37
C ASP A 465 15.61 -8.24 -3.70
N ILE A 466 14.63 -7.51 -4.25
CA ILE A 466 14.82 -6.09 -4.60
C ILE A 466 14.32 -5.19 -3.47
N ALA A 467 15.27 -4.57 -2.74
CA ALA A 467 14.97 -3.48 -1.84
C ALA A 467 14.51 -2.24 -2.63
N VAL A 468 13.35 -1.67 -2.28
CA VAL A 468 12.82 -0.48 -2.96
C VAL A 468 13.56 0.80 -2.59
N VAL A 469 13.35 1.87 -3.35
CA VAL A 469 13.82 3.22 -3.00
C VAL A 469 13.52 3.53 -1.53
N GLY A 470 14.52 3.97 -0.77
CA GLY A 470 14.40 4.26 0.65
C GLY A 470 14.82 3.11 1.58
N ALA A 471 14.94 1.89 1.08
CA ALA A 471 15.15 0.70 1.91
C ALA A 471 16.62 0.39 2.21
N HIS A 472 17.56 0.67 1.28
CA HIS A 472 18.95 0.19 1.37
C HIS A 472 19.71 0.66 2.59
N GLY A 473 19.62 1.96 2.91
CA GLY A 473 20.27 2.57 4.06
C GLY A 473 19.35 2.70 5.28
N PHE A 474 18.15 2.13 5.23
CA PHE A 474 17.22 2.19 6.35
C PHE A 474 17.71 1.35 7.53
N ARG A 475 17.72 1.97 8.71
CA ARG A 475 18.03 1.37 10.00
C ARG A 475 17.00 1.83 11.03
N ARG A 476 16.69 0.98 11.99
CA ARG A 476 15.71 1.32 13.04
C ARG A 476 16.15 2.49 13.93
N ASP A 477 17.45 2.76 14.01
CA ASP A 477 18.02 3.91 14.74
C ASP A 477 18.07 5.21 13.91
N LEU A 478 17.63 5.18 12.64
CA LEU A 478 17.63 6.35 11.75
C LEU A 478 16.98 7.61 12.37
N PRO A 479 15.84 7.54 13.08
CA PRO A 479 15.27 8.69 13.76
C PRO A 479 16.25 9.37 14.72
N ALA A 480 16.99 8.58 15.52
CA ALA A 480 17.98 9.10 16.45
C ALA A 480 19.17 9.74 15.71
N VAL A 481 19.60 9.17 14.60
CA VAL A 481 20.64 9.75 13.74
C VAL A 481 20.21 11.10 13.18
N LEU A 482 18.98 11.23 12.67
CA LEU A 482 18.42 12.48 12.15
C LEU A 482 18.35 13.55 13.25
N LEU A 483 17.87 13.19 14.44
CA LEU A 483 17.82 14.10 15.60
C LEU A 483 19.20 14.55 16.04
N SER A 484 20.18 13.65 16.08
CA SER A 484 21.56 13.98 16.42
C SER A 484 22.16 15.00 15.44
N ARG A 485 21.93 14.80 14.13
CA ARG A 485 22.33 15.75 13.08
C ARG A 485 21.69 17.13 13.26
N ALA A 486 20.37 17.16 13.52
CA ALA A 486 19.64 18.41 13.75
C ALA A 486 20.18 19.16 14.97
N ARG A 487 20.52 18.45 16.06
CA ARG A 487 21.13 19.04 17.28
C ARG A 487 22.54 19.54 17.06
N ALA A 488 23.38 18.80 16.38
CA ALA A 488 24.76 19.21 16.06
C ALA A 488 24.78 20.53 15.27
N ARG A 489 23.97 20.63 14.22
CA ARG A 489 23.84 21.86 13.43
C ARG A 489 23.33 23.05 14.24
N ARG A 490 22.40 22.85 15.19
CA ARG A 490 21.99 23.93 16.15
C ARG A 490 23.16 24.48 16.92
N SER A 491 23.99 23.57 17.44
CA SER A 491 25.16 23.99 18.24
C SER A 491 26.12 24.80 17.39
N ASP A 492 26.41 24.35 16.17
CA ASP A 492 27.29 25.07 15.24
C ASP A 492 26.72 26.44 14.84
N GLU A 493 25.42 26.51 14.57
CA GLU A 493 24.75 27.75 14.22
C GLU A 493 24.72 28.75 15.41
N LYS A 494 24.47 28.28 16.65
CA LYS A 494 24.57 29.10 17.86
C LYS A 494 26.00 29.64 18.05
N ILE A 495 27.00 28.80 17.78
CA ILE A 495 28.42 29.23 17.87
C ILE A 495 28.72 30.27 16.78
N ARG A 496 28.27 30.05 15.53
CA ARG A 496 28.42 31.00 14.42
C ARG A 496 27.69 32.32 14.70
N ARG A 497 26.46 32.27 15.25
CA ARG A 497 25.68 33.46 15.65
C ARG A 497 26.39 34.24 16.81
N ARG A 498 26.95 33.54 17.80
CA ARG A 498 27.76 34.18 18.87
C ARG A 498 29.01 34.87 18.32
N ARG A 499 29.69 34.25 17.33
CA ARG A 499 30.85 34.86 16.66
C ARG A 499 30.45 36.08 15.80
N ARG A 500 29.29 36.07 15.12
CA ARG A 500 28.76 37.19 14.33
C ARG A 500 28.22 38.34 15.19
N ARG A 501 27.65 38.07 16.38
CA ARG A 501 27.16 39.09 17.31
C ARG A 501 28.27 39.95 17.92
N ARG A 502 29.54 39.59 17.75
CA ARG A 502 30.68 40.45 18.08
C ARG A 502 30.98 41.54 17.01
N GLY A 503 30.27 41.50 15.87
CA GLY A 503 30.25 42.52 14.83
C GLY A 503 28.83 43.09 14.68
N PHE A 504 28.72 44.41 14.67
CA PHE A 504 27.49 45.20 14.55
C PHE A 504 26.64 44.77 13.32
N PHE A 505 25.58 43.98 13.46
CA PHE A 505 24.42 44.00 12.56
C PHE A 505 23.24 43.29 13.24
N LYS A 506 22.16 44.04 13.47
CA LYS A 506 20.83 43.56 13.90
C LYS A 506 20.08 43.04 12.69
N THR A 507 19.75 41.79 12.69
CA THR A 507 18.52 41.08 12.27
C THR A 507 18.85 39.61 12.15
N SER A 508 18.49 38.84 13.16
CA SER A 508 18.55 37.37 13.05
C SER A 508 17.20 36.92 12.50
N PRO A 509 17.13 36.06 11.46
CA PRO A 509 15.91 35.35 11.14
C PRO A 509 15.46 34.52 12.36
N PRO A 510 14.16 34.30 12.54
CA PRO A 510 13.64 33.48 13.62
C PRO A 510 14.36 32.14 13.66
N ASP A 511 14.46 31.53 14.86
CA ASP A 511 15.06 30.21 15.03
C ASP A 511 14.38 29.25 14.03
N ALA A 512 15.15 28.78 13.04
CA ALA A 512 14.65 27.85 12.05
C ALA A 512 13.98 26.68 12.78
N ALA A 513 12.71 26.44 12.48
CA ALA A 513 11.95 25.35 13.07
C ALA A 513 12.70 24.04 12.79
N ILE A 514 13.17 23.39 13.84
CA ILE A 514 14.01 22.22 13.69
C ILE A 514 13.12 21.01 13.71
N VAL A 515 13.45 20.05 12.88
CA VAL A 515 12.88 18.71 12.88
C VAL A 515 12.92 18.16 14.31
N ASP A 516 11.77 18.00 14.95
CA ASP A 516 11.62 17.39 16.27
C ASP A 516 11.57 15.86 16.16
N GLU A 517 11.37 15.16 17.27
CA GLU A 517 11.33 13.71 17.33
C GLU A 517 10.21 13.11 16.48
N ALA A 518 9.03 13.74 16.48
CA ALA A 518 7.89 13.28 15.69
C ALA A 518 8.18 13.39 14.18
N ALA A 519 8.78 14.50 13.73
CA ALA A 519 9.18 14.66 12.34
C ALA A 519 10.33 13.71 11.96
N ALA A 520 11.34 13.54 12.81
CA ALA A 520 12.45 12.63 12.53
C ALA A 520 11.96 11.17 12.39
N SER A 521 11.06 10.75 13.27
CA SER A 521 10.44 9.42 13.22
C SER A 521 9.58 9.24 11.97
N HIS A 522 8.80 10.26 11.62
CA HIS A 522 7.99 10.26 10.40
C HIS A 522 8.86 10.20 9.15
N LEU A 523 9.85 11.09 9.02
CA LEU A 523 10.74 11.13 7.86
C LEU A 523 11.49 9.80 7.67
N ALA A 524 12.00 9.22 8.75
CA ALA A 524 12.67 7.92 8.69
C ALA A 524 11.74 6.81 8.18
N ARG A 525 10.48 6.79 8.60
CA ARG A 525 9.50 5.80 8.14
C ARG A 525 8.99 6.09 6.73
N ALA A 526 8.69 7.34 6.39
CA ALA A 526 8.12 7.68 5.10
C ALA A 526 9.13 7.62 3.93
N TYR A 527 10.41 7.92 4.21
CA TYR A 527 11.45 8.11 3.19
C TYR A 527 12.67 7.19 3.35
N GLY A 528 12.79 6.46 4.47
CA GLY A 528 13.93 5.57 4.71
C GLY A 528 15.26 6.34 4.64
N ASP A 529 16.21 5.83 3.87
CA ASP A 529 17.53 6.46 3.69
C ASP A 529 17.47 7.83 2.99
N ARG A 530 16.37 8.17 2.29
CA ARG A 530 16.14 9.51 1.71
C ARG A 530 15.72 10.56 2.74
N ALA A 531 15.40 10.17 3.97
CA ALA A 531 15.00 11.10 5.04
C ALA A 531 16.03 12.20 5.29
N ALA A 532 17.33 11.88 5.15
CA ALA A 532 18.41 12.86 5.27
C ALA A 532 18.34 13.96 4.19
N SER A 533 17.98 13.62 2.96
CA SER A 533 17.82 14.58 1.86
C SER A 533 16.61 15.48 2.09
N VAL A 534 15.48 14.92 2.60
CA VAL A 534 14.31 15.73 2.99
C VAL A 534 14.65 16.69 4.13
N MET A 535 15.39 16.21 5.12
CA MET A 535 15.85 17.05 6.23
C MET A 535 16.77 18.17 5.76
N ALA A 536 17.67 17.89 4.81
CA ALA A 536 18.55 18.91 4.23
C ALA A 536 17.76 20.02 3.52
N LEU A 537 16.64 19.69 2.85
CA LEU A 537 15.73 20.69 2.29
C LEU A 537 15.09 21.55 3.39
N ALA A 538 14.59 20.94 4.47
CA ALA A 538 14.03 21.67 5.61
C ALA A 538 15.04 22.60 6.29
N GLU A 539 16.32 22.21 6.31
CA GLU A 539 17.41 23.01 6.88
C GLU A 539 17.87 24.14 5.95
N SER A 540 17.62 24.02 4.64
CA SER A 540 18.05 25.04 3.66
C SER A 540 17.17 26.28 3.64
N ASP A 541 15.88 26.16 4.01
CA ASP A 541 14.91 27.25 4.05
C ASP A 541 13.95 27.04 5.24
N ALA A 542 13.89 28.00 6.15
CA ALA A 542 13.04 27.95 7.35
C ALA A 542 11.56 27.68 7.04
N ARG A 543 11.07 28.17 5.90
CA ARG A 543 9.69 27.93 5.44
C ARG A 543 9.45 26.45 5.08
N LEU A 544 10.49 25.73 4.68
CA LEU A 544 10.41 24.30 4.37
C LEU A 544 10.41 23.42 5.63
N ALA A 545 10.87 23.96 6.77
CA ALA A 545 10.80 23.29 8.06
C ALA A 545 9.44 23.46 8.76
N GLU A 546 8.56 24.34 8.25
CA GLU A 546 7.23 24.56 8.83
C GLU A 546 6.35 23.32 8.71
N ARG A 547 5.54 23.09 9.77
CA ARG A 547 4.52 22.05 9.77
C ARG A 547 3.42 22.36 8.78
N LEU A 548 2.96 21.34 8.04
CA LEU A 548 1.85 21.50 7.09
C LEU A 548 0.49 21.56 7.78
N ALA A 549 0.35 20.87 8.91
CA ALA A 549 -0.86 20.89 9.74
C ALA A 549 -0.48 20.75 11.22
N PRO A 550 -1.19 21.45 12.14
CA PRO A 550 -1.02 21.27 13.58
C PRO A 550 -1.27 19.82 14.01
N GLY A 551 -0.47 19.32 14.94
CA GLY A 551 -0.60 17.95 15.45
C GLY A 551 -0.02 16.85 14.57
N PHE A 552 0.37 17.15 13.33
CA PHE A 552 0.95 16.17 12.40
C PHE A 552 2.45 16.41 12.15
N PRO A 553 3.23 15.35 11.89
CA PRO A 553 4.69 15.44 11.77
C PRO A 553 5.18 15.99 10.43
N HIS A 554 4.30 16.15 9.46
CA HIS A 554 4.64 16.52 8.08
C HIS A 554 5.20 17.94 7.97
N VAL A 555 6.27 18.11 7.19
CA VAL A 555 6.92 19.40 6.94
C VAL A 555 6.86 19.81 5.47
N ALA A 556 6.94 21.10 5.18
CA ALA A 556 6.85 21.62 3.81
C ALA A 556 7.96 21.11 2.87
N ALA A 557 9.13 20.73 3.41
CA ALA A 557 10.22 20.10 2.65
C ALA A 557 9.81 18.82 1.94
N GLU A 558 8.87 18.06 2.51
CA GLU A 558 8.35 16.84 1.90
C GLU A 558 7.62 17.12 0.59
N VAL A 559 6.96 18.29 0.47
CA VAL A 559 6.28 18.70 -0.77
C VAL A 559 7.30 18.92 -1.90
N VAL A 560 8.43 19.55 -1.57
CA VAL A 560 9.55 19.77 -2.51
C VAL A 560 10.14 18.44 -2.95
N HIS A 561 10.40 17.54 -1.99
CA HIS A 561 10.91 16.19 -2.29
C HIS A 561 9.95 15.42 -3.19
N ALA A 562 8.66 15.42 -2.86
CA ALA A 562 7.63 14.73 -3.63
C ALA A 562 7.54 15.25 -5.08
N ALA A 563 7.64 16.57 -5.29
CA ALA A 563 7.65 17.16 -6.62
C ALA A 563 8.90 16.78 -7.44
N ARG A 564 10.08 16.77 -6.80
CA ARG A 564 11.37 16.55 -7.48
C ARG A 564 11.73 15.07 -7.66
N ARG A 565 11.27 14.19 -6.75
CA ARG A 565 11.78 12.81 -6.60
C ARG A 565 10.69 11.74 -6.61
N GLU A 566 9.38 12.12 -6.65
CA GLU A 566 8.28 11.16 -6.55
C GLU A 566 7.14 11.47 -7.53
N TYR A 567 7.40 12.20 -8.61
CA TYR A 567 6.42 12.52 -9.66
C TYR A 567 5.12 13.19 -9.17
N CYS A 568 5.12 13.84 -8.00
CA CYS A 568 3.96 14.56 -7.47
C CYS A 568 3.61 15.76 -8.37
N GLN A 569 2.39 15.79 -8.90
CA GLN A 569 1.94 16.79 -9.89
C GLN A 569 0.77 17.63 -9.44
N THR A 570 0.07 17.24 -8.37
CA THR A 570 -1.12 17.94 -7.87
C THR A 570 -1.12 18.02 -6.35
N THR A 571 -1.91 18.94 -5.80
CA THR A 571 -2.13 19.05 -4.35
C THR A 571 -2.75 17.77 -3.79
N CYS A 572 -3.66 17.12 -4.53
CA CYS A 572 -4.27 15.85 -4.15
C CYS A 572 -3.26 14.71 -4.02
N ASP A 573 -2.24 14.66 -4.91
CA ASP A 573 -1.19 13.63 -4.86
C ASP A 573 -0.48 13.68 -3.53
N PHE A 574 -0.10 14.89 -3.12
CA PHE A 574 0.61 15.07 -1.87
C PHE A 574 -0.27 14.72 -0.67
N LEU A 575 -1.47 15.29 -0.58
CA LEU A 575 -2.35 15.10 0.58
C LEU A 575 -2.80 13.65 0.76
N ALA A 576 -3.02 12.91 -0.32
CA ALA A 576 -3.58 11.57 -0.24
C ALA A 576 -2.52 10.46 -0.33
N ARG A 577 -1.43 10.64 -1.10
CA ARG A 577 -0.51 9.55 -1.45
C ARG A 577 0.92 9.76 -0.98
N ARG A 578 1.32 11.00 -0.64
CA ARG A 578 2.66 11.27 -0.07
C ARG A 578 2.60 11.46 1.45
N SER A 579 1.77 12.40 1.94
CA SER A 579 1.60 12.65 3.38
C SER A 579 0.56 11.77 4.04
N ARG A 580 -0.39 11.22 3.29
CA ARG A 580 -1.56 10.47 3.79
C ARG A 580 -2.54 11.30 4.64
N LEU A 581 -2.36 12.63 4.77
CA LEU A 581 -3.21 13.50 5.59
C LEU A 581 -4.69 13.36 5.29
N ALA A 582 -5.08 13.21 4.01
CA ALA A 582 -6.49 13.00 3.63
C ALA A 582 -7.11 11.75 4.28
N PHE A 583 -6.30 10.72 4.55
CA PHE A 583 -6.73 9.49 5.21
C PHE A 583 -6.64 9.56 6.73
N LEU A 584 -5.75 10.39 7.27
CA LEU A 584 -5.50 10.51 8.70
C LEU A 584 -6.48 11.47 9.36
N ASP A 585 -6.70 12.65 8.75
CA ASP A 585 -7.58 13.69 9.25
C ASP A 585 -7.91 14.65 8.11
N VAL A 586 -9.18 14.71 7.74
CA VAL A 586 -9.62 15.49 6.58
C VAL A 586 -9.54 17.00 6.84
N ASP A 587 -9.73 17.46 8.08
CA ASP A 587 -9.64 18.88 8.45
C ASP A 587 -8.20 19.36 8.46
N ALA A 588 -7.28 18.53 8.97
CA ALA A 588 -5.84 18.76 8.89
C ALA A 588 -5.36 18.81 7.43
N ALA A 589 -5.88 17.90 6.57
CA ALA A 589 -5.58 17.92 5.15
C ALA A 589 -6.11 19.19 4.46
N GLU A 590 -7.31 19.67 4.80
CA GLU A 590 -7.86 20.91 4.26
C GLU A 590 -7.05 22.13 4.71
N ALA A 591 -6.64 22.17 5.97
CA ALA A 591 -5.76 23.23 6.51
C ALA A 591 -4.39 23.26 5.80
N ALA A 592 -3.87 22.14 5.35
CA ALA A 592 -2.60 22.03 4.65
C ALA A 592 -2.66 22.50 3.17
N ILE A 593 -3.85 22.60 2.55
CA ILE A 593 -4.01 22.94 1.12
C ILE A 593 -3.21 24.19 0.73
N PRO A 594 -3.28 25.34 1.45
CA PRO A 594 -2.58 26.55 1.03
C PRO A 594 -1.07 26.37 0.97
N ALA A 595 -0.48 25.77 1.99
CA ALA A 595 0.97 25.55 2.09
C ALA A 595 1.48 24.56 1.03
N VAL A 596 0.77 23.44 0.85
CA VAL A 596 1.08 22.42 -0.18
C VAL A 596 0.96 23.01 -1.58
N THR A 597 -0.15 23.69 -1.88
CA THR A 597 -0.40 24.28 -3.20
C THR A 597 0.63 25.37 -3.54
N ALA A 598 0.96 26.24 -2.57
CA ALA A 598 1.96 27.28 -2.79
C ALA A 598 3.37 26.70 -3.02
N THR A 599 3.73 25.64 -2.30
CA THR A 599 5.03 24.98 -2.46
C THR A 599 5.13 24.26 -3.79
N LEU A 600 4.10 23.47 -4.20
CA LEU A 600 4.04 22.84 -5.52
C LEU A 600 4.06 23.88 -6.65
N ALA A 601 3.36 25.00 -6.46
CA ALA A 601 3.33 26.08 -7.45
C ALA A 601 4.73 26.65 -7.73
N ARG A 602 5.55 26.81 -6.71
CA ARG A 602 6.95 27.25 -6.85
C ARG A 602 7.81 26.20 -7.56
N GLU A 603 7.67 24.94 -7.17
CA GLU A 603 8.47 23.84 -7.72
C GLU A 603 8.10 23.51 -9.17
N LEU A 604 6.81 23.58 -9.52
CA LEU A 604 6.29 23.18 -10.83
C LEU A 604 5.94 24.35 -11.75
N GLY A 605 6.23 25.59 -11.31
CA GLY A 605 6.00 26.80 -12.14
C GLY A 605 4.53 27.09 -12.42
N TRP A 606 3.61 26.90 -11.44
CA TRP A 606 2.19 27.12 -11.66
C TRP A 606 1.80 28.61 -11.69
N GLY A 607 1.06 28.99 -12.70
CA GLY A 607 0.42 30.30 -12.76
C GLY A 607 -0.84 30.38 -11.88
N ARG A 608 -1.32 31.63 -11.64
CA ARG A 608 -2.48 31.90 -10.75
C ARG A 608 -3.73 31.08 -11.08
N ARG A 609 -4.03 30.85 -12.37
CA ARG A 609 -5.19 30.04 -12.80
C ARG A 609 -5.06 28.58 -12.36
N ARG A 610 -3.86 27.99 -12.46
CA ARG A 610 -3.62 26.63 -12.02
C ARG A 610 -3.69 26.53 -10.48
N ILE A 611 -3.08 27.43 -9.74
CA ILE A 611 -3.18 27.49 -8.27
C ILE A 611 -4.64 27.48 -7.82
N ALA A 612 -5.48 28.35 -8.39
CA ALA A 612 -6.90 28.40 -8.04
C ALA A 612 -7.65 27.11 -8.39
N ARG A 613 -7.32 26.46 -9.52
CA ARG A 613 -7.88 25.17 -9.90
C ARG A 613 -7.48 24.08 -8.92
N GLU A 614 -6.19 23.94 -8.63
CA GLU A 614 -5.65 22.92 -7.72
C GLU A 614 -6.24 23.04 -6.31
N THR A 615 -6.39 24.28 -5.79
CA THR A 615 -7.05 24.53 -4.51
C THR A 615 -8.52 24.06 -4.51
N ARG A 616 -9.27 24.35 -5.57
CA ARG A 616 -10.68 23.89 -5.68
C ARG A 616 -10.79 22.39 -5.82
N GLU A 617 -9.94 21.78 -6.65
CA GLU A 617 -9.92 20.32 -6.84
C GLU A 617 -9.51 19.59 -5.56
N ALA A 618 -8.53 20.11 -4.80
CA ALA A 618 -8.16 19.54 -3.52
C ALA A 618 -9.31 19.55 -2.52
N ARG A 619 -10.02 20.69 -2.39
CA ARG A 619 -11.21 20.77 -1.53
C ARG A 619 -12.30 19.79 -1.97
N ARG A 620 -12.62 19.74 -3.29
CA ARG A 620 -13.60 18.79 -3.83
C ARG A 620 -13.19 17.33 -3.58
N PHE A 621 -11.92 17.03 -3.72
CA PHE A 621 -11.37 15.70 -3.46
C PHE A 621 -11.54 15.32 -1.97
N LEU A 622 -11.23 16.23 -1.05
CA LEU A 622 -11.37 15.97 0.38
C LEU A 622 -12.84 15.75 0.82
N GLN A 623 -13.82 16.27 0.07
CA GLN A 623 -15.23 15.92 0.33
C GLN A 623 -15.52 14.43 0.12
N THR A 624 -14.65 13.67 -0.56
CA THR A 624 -14.82 12.22 -0.68
C THR A 624 -14.35 11.45 0.57
N PHE A 625 -13.79 12.14 1.56
CA PHE A 625 -13.34 11.62 2.85
C PHE A 625 -14.21 12.09 4.03
N ARG A 626 -15.28 12.83 3.74
CA ARG A 626 -16.29 13.25 4.72
C ARG A 626 -17.55 12.41 4.57
N VAL A 627 -18.20 12.12 5.71
CA VAL A 627 -19.50 11.44 5.81
C VAL A 627 -20.44 12.30 6.62
#